data_dde684b2898c037e8700dcb1ace05a31
#
_entry.id   dde684b2898c037e8700dcb1ace05a31
#
_cell.length_a   1.000
_cell.length_b   1.000
_cell.length_c   1.000
_cell.angle_alpha   90.00
_cell.angle_beta   90.00
_cell.angle_gamma   90.00
#
_symmetry.space_group_name_H-M   'P 1'
#
loop_
_entity.id
_entity.type
_entity.pdbx_description
1 polymer ?
#
loop_
_entity_poly.entity_id
_entity_poly.type
_entity_poly.pdbx_seq_one_letter_code
_entity_poly.pdbx_strand_id
1 'polypeptide(L)'
;MLSYRHSFHAGNHGDVLKHICQMLVIDKLKSKNKGFCYFDTHSGGGLYQLNSEESLKTNEFKQGIERLTGHSFQNEAINNYLSLVSAYKEFNQYPGSPEIAKSMLRPQDKLILMEWHNQEIQNLKSNIGNKNIAIHHRDGYEGLLALTPPDMQRGMVLIDPSYEVASEYQQVVSTVATAYKKWNSAIYVIWYPLISDRKAANASFDSSISKKGKSEVMIESFTQQSFKNLLKIELCVTNGSEAGGMYGSGMLIINAPWKLDEKIKESLQELSPLMAQNDSASYSVDWLIKD
;
A
#
# COMPACT_ATOMS: atom_id res chain seq x y z
N MET A 1 11.07 -8.21 18.09
CA MET A 1 9.85 -8.93 17.65
C MET A 1 8.95 -7.85 17.07
N LEU A 2 8.55 -7.96 15.81
CA LEU A 2 7.63 -6.99 15.21
C LEU A 2 6.32 -7.04 15.98
N SER A 3 5.83 -5.90 16.44
CA SER A 3 4.57 -5.78 17.19
C SER A 3 3.41 -5.37 16.29
N TYR A 4 3.70 -4.85 15.09
CA TYR A 4 2.72 -4.40 14.14
C TYR A 4 1.81 -5.53 13.66
N ARG A 5 0.51 -5.30 13.78
CA ARG A 5 -0.52 -6.14 13.16
C ARG A 5 -1.50 -5.24 12.41
N HIS A 6 -1.62 -5.50 11.12
CA HIS A 6 -2.45 -4.67 10.25
C HIS A 6 -3.95 -4.71 10.62
N SER A 7 -4.40 -5.73 11.36
CA SER A 7 -5.77 -5.83 11.89
C SER A 7 -6.25 -4.60 12.68
N PHE A 8 -5.30 -3.83 13.29
CA PHE A 8 -5.64 -2.58 13.97
C PHE A 8 -5.95 -1.43 13.00
N HIS A 9 -5.44 -1.49 11.76
CA HIS A 9 -5.42 -0.38 10.82
C HIS A 9 -6.19 -0.64 9.53
N ALA A 10 -6.64 -1.90 9.32
CA ALA A 10 -7.28 -2.36 8.09
C ALA A 10 -8.46 -1.47 7.70
N GLY A 11 -8.49 -1.03 6.44
CA GLY A 11 -9.52 -0.18 5.89
C GLY A 11 -9.38 1.31 6.20
N ASN A 12 -8.27 1.78 6.76
CA ASN A 12 -8.01 3.20 6.98
C ASN A 12 -7.77 3.96 5.65
N HIS A 13 -7.58 5.29 5.73
CA HIS A 13 -7.32 6.12 4.55
C HIS A 13 -6.05 5.72 3.77
N GLY A 14 -5.04 5.18 4.47
CA GLY A 14 -3.81 4.69 3.84
C GLY A 14 -4.07 3.45 2.98
N ASP A 15 -4.89 2.52 3.48
CA ASP A 15 -5.33 1.35 2.71
C ASP A 15 -6.15 1.76 1.48
N VAL A 16 -7.06 2.72 1.62
CA VAL A 16 -7.86 3.22 0.48
C VAL A 16 -6.96 3.73 -0.63
N LEU A 17 -5.98 4.60 -0.31
CA LEU A 17 -5.03 5.12 -1.27
C LEU A 17 -4.20 4.00 -1.91
N LYS A 18 -3.61 3.14 -1.09
CA LYS A 18 -2.75 2.03 -1.51
C LYS A 18 -3.47 1.08 -2.46
N HIS A 19 -4.67 0.65 -2.09
CA HIS A 19 -5.42 -0.34 -2.85
C HIS A 19 -5.94 0.20 -4.18
N ILE A 20 -6.35 1.48 -4.25
CA ILE A 20 -6.71 2.11 -5.53
C ILE A 20 -5.49 2.19 -6.44
N CYS A 21 -4.32 2.63 -5.94
CA CYS A 21 -3.08 2.64 -6.72
C CYS A 21 -2.69 1.23 -7.19
N GLN A 22 -2.78 0.23 -6.31
CA GLN A 22 -2.53 -1.17 -6.63
C GLN A 22 -3.43 -1.67 -7.76
N MET A 23 -4.73 -1.46 -7.64
CA MET A 23 -5.71 -1.91 -8.64
C MET A 23 -5.47 -1.26 -10.00
N LEU A 24 -5.22 0.04 -10.05
CA LEU A 24 -4.91 0.76 -11.28
C LEU A 24 -3.65 0.23 -11.98
N VAL A 25 -2.61 -0.13 -11.21
CA VAL A 25 -1.39 -0.74 -11.77
C VAL A 25 -1.67 -2.15 -12.29
N ILE A 26 -2.43 -2.97 -11.54
CA ILE A 26 -2.84 -4.32 -11.97
C ILE A 26 -3.67 -4.25 -13.26
N ASP A 27 -4.64 -3.35 -13.35
CA ASP A 27 -5.46 -3.16 -14.56
C ASP A 27 -4.62 -2.78 -15.77
N LYS A 28 -3.61 -1.94 -15.57
CA LYS A 28 -2.67 -1.60 -16.64
C LYS A 28 -1.83 -2.81 -17.07
N LEU A 29 -1.41 -3.65 -16.15
CA LEU A 29 -0.75 -4.91 -16.49
C LEU A 29 -1.69 -5.86 -17.23
N LYS A 30 -2.96 -5.94 -16.85
CA LYS A 30 -3.98 -6.77 -17.51
C LYS A 30 -4.36 -6.29 -18.90
N SER A 31 -4.12 -5.03 -19.25
CA SER A 31 -4.40 -4.50 -20.59
C SER A 31 -3.66 -5.23 -21.72
N LYS A 32 -2.60 -5.97 -21.41
CA LYS A 32 -1.92 -6.88 -22.33
C LYS A 32 -2.28 -8.33 -22.00
N ASN A 33 -2.44 -9.17 -23.02
CA ASN A 33 -2.78 -10.58 -22.80
C ASN A 33 -1.64 -11.41 -22.18
N LYS A 34 -0.37 -10.94 -22.27
CA LYS A 34 0.78 -11.58 -21.65
C LYS A 34 0.67 -11.57 -20.12
N GLY A 35 0.93 -12.69 -19.46
CA GLY A 35 0.92 -12.80 -18.00
C GLY A 35 1.90 -11.86 -17.31
N PHE A 36 1.69 -11.62 -16.03
CA PHE A 36 2.56 -10.83 -15.16
C PHE A 36 2.73 -11.51 -13.79
N CYS A 37 3.78 -11.10 -13.08
CA CYS A 37 4.04 -11.52 -11.71
C CYS A 37 3.77 -10.35 -10.75
N TYR A 38 2.99 -10.60 -9.71
CA TYR A 38 2.75 -9.67 -8.61
C TYR A 38 3.54 -10.13 -7.39
N PHE A 39 4.31 -9.24 -6.80
CA PHE A 39 5.00 -9.43 -5.54
C PHE A 39 4.37 -8.55 -4.45
N ASP A 40 4.18 -9.14 -3.26
CA ASP A 40 3.81 -8.41 -2.07
C ASP A 40 4.82 -8.74 -0.96
N THR A 41 5.58 -7.74 -0.55
CA THR A 41 6.70 -7.94 0.38
C THR A 41 6.26 -7.98 1.85
N HIS A 42 5.10 -7.41 2.17
CA HIS A 42 4.55 -7.29 3.52
C HIS A 42 3.05 -7.61 3.48
N SER A 43 2.76 -8.90 3.24
CA SER A 43 1.40 -9.33 2.84
C SER A 43 0.36 -9.29 3.94
N GLY A 44 0.77 -9.28 5.22
CA GLY A 44 -0.16 -9.40 6.34
C GLY A 44 -1.00 -10.68 6.29
N GLY A 45 -2.16 -10.68 6.93
CA GLY A 45 -3.08 -11.83 6.96
C GLY A 45 -3.98 -11.99 5.73
N GLY A 46 -3.96 -11.04 4.81
CA GLY A 46 -4.73 -11.06 3.56
C GLY A 46 -6.21 -10.71 3.67
N LEU A 47 -6.90 -11.11 4.74
CA LEU A 47 -8.27 -10.73 5.09
C LEU A 47 -8.34 -10.30 6.55
N TYR A 48 -9.08 -9.25 6.84
CA TYR A 48 -9.19 -8.66 8.17
C TYR A 48 -10.64 -8.56 8.61
N GLN A 49 -10.93 -8.95 9.86
CA GLN A 49 -12.25 -8.86 10.48
C GLN A 49 -12.44 -7.45 11.06
N LEU A 50 -13.36 -6.65 10.52
CA LEU A 50 -13.62 -5.29 10.99
C LEU A 50 -14.36 -5.24 12.33
N ASN A 51 -14.96 -6.36 12.75
CA ASN A 51 -15.58 -6.51 14.06
C ASN A 51 -14.67 -7.21 15.10
N SER A 52 -13.38 -7.39 14.80
CA SER A 52 -12.40 -7.92 15.77
C SER A 52 -12.10 -6.89 16.87
N GLU A 53 -11.60 -7.37 18.02
CA GLU A 53 -11.17 -6.50 19.12
C GLU A 53 -10.10 -5.50 18.68
N GLU A 54 -9.17 -5.92 17.85
CA GLU A 54 -8.11 -5.07 17.30
C GLU A 54 -8.69 -3.94 16.46
N SER A 55 -9.54 -4.26 15.48
CA SER A 55 -10.14 -3.29 14.58
C SER A 55 -11.04 -2.31 15.33
N LEU A 56 -11.83 -2.79 16.28
CA LEU A 56 -12.73 -1.98 17.11
C LEU A 56 -11.98 -1.10 18.12
N LYS A 57 -10.75 -1.45 18.50
CA LYS A 57 -9.93 -0.66 19.41
C LYS A 57 -9.49 0.66 18.78
N THR A 58 -9.15 0.68 17.51
CA THR A 58 -8.71 1.88 16.77
C THR A 58 -9.84 2.54 16.00
N ASN A 59 -10.77 1.75 15.46
CA ASN A 59 -11.87 2.18 14.59
C ASN A 59 -11.43 2.95 13.35
N GLU A 60 -10.20 2.73 12.85
CA GLU A 60 -9.65 3.49 11.73
C GLU A 60 -10.44 3.28 10.43
N PHE A 61 -11.04 2.09 10.23
CA PHE A 61 -11.89 1.81 9.07
C PHE A 61 -13.10 2.76 8.96
N LYS A 62 -13.59 3.28 10.09
CA LYS A 62 -14.68 4.28 10.11
C LYS A 62 -14.26 5.63 9.54
N GLN A 63 -12.96 5.96 9.63
CA GLN A 63 -12.36 7.15 9.04
C GLN A 63 -11.75 6.89 7.66
N GLY A 64 -11.85 5.67 7.18
CA GLY A 64 -11.38 5.21 5.88
C GLY A 64 -12.53 4.69 5.01
N ILE A 65 -12.55 3.38 4.79
CA ILE A 65 -13.49 2.72 3.85
C ILE A 65 -14.98 2.99 4.15
N GLU A 66 -15.36 3.11 5.42
CA GLU A 66 -16.76 3.38 5.76
C GLU A 66 -17.24 4.77 5.29
N ARG A 67 -16.36 5.76 5.22
CA ARG A 67 -16.70 7.10 4.70
C ARG A 67 -17.10 7.10 3.23
N LEU A 68 -16.72 6.07 2.48
CA LEU A 68 -17.08 5.92 1.08
C LEU A 68 -18.41 5.19 0.89
N THR A 69 -18.92 4.57 1.96
CA THR A 69 -20.16 3.78 1.88
C THR A 69 -21.37 4.68 1.64
N GLY A 70 -22.19 4.32 0.64
CA GLY A 70 -23.42 5.08 0.31
C GLY A 70 -23.19 6.28 -0.59
N HIS A 71 -21.96 6.59 -0.95
CA HIS A 71 -21.66 7.61 -1.95
C HIS A 71 -21.65 7.03 -3.36
N SER A 72 -22.02 7.86 -4.33
CA SER A 72 -21.91 7.55 -5.76
C SER A 72 -20.74 8.33 -6.35
N PHE A 73 -19.87 7.65 -7.08
CA PHE A 73 -18.68 8.21 -7.70
C PHE A 73 -18.79 8.19 -9.23
N GLN A 74 -18.26 9.21 -9.88
CA GLN A 74 -18.09 9.20 -11.33
C GLN A 74 -16.82 8.44 -11.74
N ASN A 75 -15.85 8.36 -10.83
CA ASN A 75 -14.58 7.70 -11.07
C ASN A 75 -14.70 6.17 -11.08
N GLU A 76 -14.32 5.57 -12.20
CA GLU A 76 -14.40 4.12 -12.42
C GLU A 76 -13.50 3.34 -11.44
N ALA A 77 -12.29 3.85 -11.14
CA ALA A 77 -11.36 3.15 -10.26
C ALA A 77 -11.90 3.05 -8.82
N ILE A 78 -12.56 4.10 -8.34
CA ILE A 78 -13.22 4.09 -7.03
C ILE A 78 -14.37 3.09 -7.03
N ASN A 79 -15.22 3.11 -8.06
CA ASN A 79 -16.36 2.19 -8.17
C ASN A 79 -15.89 0.72 -8.22
N ASN A 80 -14.84 0.42 -8.98
CA ASN A 80 -14.26 -0.93 -9.07
C ASN A 80 -13.71 -1.38 -7.71
N TYR A 81 -12.99 -0.49 -7.00
CA TYR A 81 -12.49 -0.76 -5.66
C TYR A 81 -13.63 -1.03 -4.67
N LEU A 82 -14.64 -0.17 -4.63
CA LEU A 82 -15.80 -0.35 -3.74
C LEU A 82 -16.61 -1.60 -4.07
N SER A 83 -16.78 -1.92 -5.35
CA SER A 83 -17.43 -3.16 -5.79
C SER A 83 -16.68 -4.39 -5.26
N LEU A 84 -15.34 -4.39 -5.34
CA LEU A 84 -14.51 -5.48 -4.81
C LEU A 84 -14.66 -5.58 -3.28
N VAL A 85 -14.50 -4.48 -2.56
CA VAL A 85 -14.60 -4.45 -1.09
C VAL A 85 -16.01 -4.84 -0.61
N SER A 86 -17.06 -4.44 -1.34
CA SER A 86 -18.45 -4.74 -0.96
C SER A 86 -18.75 -6.24 -0.91
N ALA A 87 -18.05 -7.06 -1.68
CA ALA A 87 -18.19 -8.52 -1.65
C ALA A 87 -17.80 -9.15 -0.29
N TYR A 88 -17.04 -8.44 0.52
CA TYR A 88 -16.59 -8.89 1.85
C TYR A 88 -17.43 -8.31 3.00
N LYS A 89 -18.27 -7.31 2.70
CA LYS A 89 -19.02 -6.55 3.71
C LYS A 89 -19.99 -7.43 4.53
N GLU A 90 -20.66 -8.38 3.89
CA GLU A 90 -21.60 -9.29 4.56
C GLU A 90 -20.91 -10.15 5.64
N PHE A 91 -19.60 -10.38 5.49
CA PHE A 91 -18.78 -11.13 6.43
C PHE A 91 -18.08 -10.23 7.47
N ASN A 92 -18.36 -8.92 7.48
CA ASN A 92 -17.62 -7.92 8.25
C ASN A 92 -16.09 -7.97 7.98
N GLN A 93 -15.70 -8.27 6.75
CA GLN A 93 -14.31 -8.41 6.35
C GLN A 93 -13.85 -7.25 5.46
N TYR A 94 -12.55 -7.01 5.50
CA TYR A 94 -11.87 -6.11 4.59
C TYR A 94 -10.71 -6.85 3.88
N PRO A 95 -10.65 -6.79 2.55
CA PRO A 95 -9.58 -7.44 1.78
C PRO A 95 -8.30 -6.62 1.86
N GLY A 96 -7.21 -7.25 2.28
CA GLY A 96 -5.86 -6.69 2.16
C GLY A 96 -5.32 -6.78 0.74
N SER A 97 -4.14 -6.21 0.52
CA SER A 97 -3.47 -6.20 -0.80
C SER A 97 -3.34 -7.59 -1.46
N PRO A 98 -3.06 -8.71 -0.72
CA PRO A 98 -3.01 -10.03 -1.33
C PRO A 98 -4.35 -10.52 -1.85
N GLU A 99 -5.44 -10.29 -1.12
CA GLU A 99 -6.77 -10.72 -1.53
C GLU A 99 -7.28 -9.89 -2.71
N ILE A 100 -7.02 -8.57 -2.72
CA ILE A 100 -7.31 -7.70 -3.86
C ILE A 100 -6.55 -8.19 -5.09
N ALA A 101 -5.24 -8.45 -4.98
CA ALA A 101 -4.45 -8.96 -6.10
C ALA A 101 -4.99 -10.30 -6.60
N LYS A 102 -5.26 -11.26 -5.69
CA LYS A 102 -5.83 -12.57 -6.01
C LYS A 102 -7.15 -12.47 -6.77
N SER A 103 -8.05 -11.57 -6.34
CA SER A 103 -9.35 -11.35 -6.99
C SER A 103 -9.22 -10.80 -8.43
N MET A 104 -8.11 -10.15 -8.74
CA MET A 104 -7.84 -9.56 -10.06
C MET A 104 -7.00 -10.46 -10.98
N LEU A 105 -6.40 -11.54 -10.47
CA LEU A 105 -5.53 -12.43 -11.25
C LEU A 105 -6.28 -13.19 -12.34
N ARG A 106 -5.59 -13.36 -13.47
CA ARG A 106 -5.97 -14.26 -14.54
C ARG A 106 -5.20 -15.59 -14.41
N PRO A 107 -5.63 -16.68 -15.06
CA PRO A 107 -4.96 -17.98 -14.97
C PRO A 107 -3.47 -17.98 -15.33
N GLN A 108 -3.03 -17.04 -16.19
CA GLN A 108 -1.63 -16.89 -16.61
C GLN A 108 -0.80 -15.99 -15.68
N ASP A 109 -1.40 -15.32 -14.70
CA ASP A 109 -0.71 -14.42 -13.78
C ASP A 109 -0.23 -15.18 -12.54
N LYS A 110 0.83 -14.71 -11.92
CA LYS A 110 1.42 -15.30 -10.69
C LYS A 110 1.43 -14.31 -9.54
N LEU A 111 1.23 -14.82 -8.33
CA LEU A 111 1.28 -14.07 -7.09
C LEU A 111 2.37 -14.64 -6.19
N ILE A 112 3.26 -13.78 -5.70
CA ILE A 112 4.32 -14.12 -4.74
C ILE A 112 4.14 -13.24 -3.52
N LEU A 113 3.84 -13.85 -2.39
CA LEU A 113 3.52 -13.22 -1.13
C LEU A 113 4.58 -13.53 -0.09
N MET A 114 5.03 -12.51 0.64
CA MET A 114 5.99 -12.64 1.71
C MET A 114 5.41 -12.05 2.99
N GLU A 115 5.51 -12.79 4.07
CA GLU A 115 5.09 -12.36 5.39
C GLU A 115 6.03 -12.94 6.45
N TRP A 116 6.54 -12.06 7.31
CA TRP A 116 7.50 -12.42 8.34
C TRP A 116 6.86 -12.75 9.70
N HIS A 117 5.72 -12.15 10.02
CA HIS A 117 5.07 -12.32 11.31
C HIS A 117 4.44 -13.71 11.43
N ASN A 118 4.78 -14.45 12.51
CA ASN A 118 4.38 -15.85 12.70
C ASN A 118 2.87 -16.09 12.64
N GLN A 119 2.06 -15.20 13.21
CA GLN A 119 0.61 -15.34 13.20
C GLN A 119 0.02 -14.93 11.85
N GLU A 120 0.48 -13.81 11.28
CA GLU A 120 -0.05 -13.31 10.01
C GLU A 120 0.23 -14.26 8.84
N ILE A 121 1.39 -14.96 8.83
CA ILE A 121 1.67 -15.97 7.80
C ILE A 121 0.70 -17.17 7.88
N GLN A 122 0.22 -17.56 9.05
CA GLN A 122 -0.78 -18.61 9.17
C GLN A 122 -2.14 -18.12 8.66
N ASN A 123 -2.54 -16.89 9.03
CA ASN A 123 -3.74 -16.25 8.53
C ASN A 123 -3.70 -16.13 7.01
N LEU A 124 -2.58 -15.67 6.45
CA LEU A 124 -2.37 -15.53 5.01
C LEU A 124 -2.53 -16.87 4.27
N LYS A 125 -1.92 -17.93 4.74
CA LYS A 125 -2.04 -19.27 4.16
C LYS A 125 -3.47 -19.79 4.19
N SER A 126 -4.18 -19.53 5.28
CA SER A 126 -5.58 -19.95 5.46
C SER A 126 -6.52 -19.19 4.52
N ASN A 127 -6.30 -17.87 4.36
CA ASN A 127 -7.19 -16.98 3.62
C ASN A 127 -6.93 -17.00 2.11
N ILE A 128 -5.66 -17.12 1.69
CA ILE A 128 -5.24 -16.80 0.32
C ILE A 128 -4.84 -18.03 -0.50
N GLY A 129 -4.50 -19.15 0.12
CA GLY A 129 -3.89 -20.30 -0.54
C GLY A 129 -4.58 -20.73 -1.87
N ASN A 130 -3.80 -20.81 -2.96
CA ASN A 130 -4.21 -21.24 -4.29
C ASN A 130 -2.99 -21.77 -5.08
N LYS A 131 -3.21 -22.57 -6.13
CA LYS A 131 -2.14 -23.19 -6.94
C LYS A 131 -1.19 -22.19 -7.65
N ASN A 132 -1.67 -21.00 -7.98
CA ASN A 132 -0.87 -19.97 -8.67
C ASN A 132 -0.25 -18.95 -7.70
N ILE A 133 -0.34 -19.21 -6.39
CA ILE A 133 0.11 -18.30 -5.34
C ILE A 133 1.23 -18.96 -4.55
N ALA A 134 2.39 -18.32 -4.55
CA ALA A 134 3.53 -18.72 -3.72
C ALA A 134 3.53 -17.87 -2.44
N ILE A 135 3.45 -18.51 -1.27
CA ILE A 135 3.46 -17.85 0.04
C ILE A 135 4.74 -18.24 0.77
N HIS A 136 5.55 -17.24 1.11
CA HIS A 136 6.84 -17.40 1.77
C HIS A 136 6.81 -16.83 3.18
N HIS A 137 7.13 -17.64 4.18
CA HIS A 137 7.43 -17.16 5.53
C HIS A 137 8.84 -16.61 5.56
N ARG A 138 8.99 -15.32 5.25
CA ARG A 138 10.28 -14.70 5.00
C ARG A 138 10.19 -13.18 5.16
N ASP A 139 11.30 -12.56 5.57
CA ASP A 139 11.49 -11.11 5.48
C ASP A 139 11.27 -10.63 4.04
N GLY A 140 10.44 -9.59 3.87
CA GLY A 140 10.03 -9.10 2.57
C GLY A 140 11.15 -8.48 1.77
N TYR A 141 12.10 -7.81 2.43
CA TYR A 141 13.25 -7.19 1.78
C TYR A 141 14.22 -8.27 1.27
N GLU A 142 14.55 -9.24 2.13
CA GLU A 142 15.39 -10.37 1.77
C GLU A 142 14.74 -11.21 0.66
N GLY A 143 13.44 -11.48 0.80
CA GLY A 143 12.68 -12.25 -0.17
C GLY A 143 12.62 -11.59 -1.54
N LEU A 144 12.39 -10.27 -1.59
CA LEU A 144 12.42 -9.52 -2.85
C LEU A 144 13.76 -9.67 -3.57
N LEU A 145 14.87 -9.50 -2.86
CA LEU A 145 16.21 -9.61 -3.45
C LEU A 145 16.57 -11.04 -3.90
N ALA A 146 16.04 -12.04 -3.19
CA ALA A 146 16.30 -13.45 -3.52
C ALA A 146 15.46 -13.97 -4.70
N LEU A 147 14.23 -13.45 -4.86
CA LEU A 147 13.25 -13.93 -5.84
C LEU A 147 13.20 -13.08 -7.11
N THR A 148 13.98 -11.99 -7.18
CA THR A 148 14.07 -11.14 -8.39
C THR A 148 15.35 -11.36 -9.16
N PRO A 149 15.31 -11.35 -10.51
CA PRO A 149 14.09 -11.29 -11.34
C PRO A 149 13.35 -12.62 -11.40
N PRO A 150 12.02 -12.61 -11.49
CA PRO A 150 11.26 -13.83 -11.74
C PRO A 150 11.38 -14.24 -13.22
N ASP A 151 11.02 -15.49 -13.53
CA ASP A 151 10.96 -15.96 -14.94
C ASP A 151 10.06 -15.06 -15.81
N MET A 152 9.01 -14.52 -15.18
CA MET A 152 8.05 -13.63 -15.82
C MET A 152 8.48 -12.18 -15.67
N GLN A 153 9.07 -11.63 -16.76
CA GLN A 153 9.70 -10.31 -16.76
C GLN A 153 8.74 -9.10 -16.63
N ARG A 154 7.44 -9.31 -16.79
CA ARG A 154 6.43 -8.28 -16.52
C ARG A 154 5.91 -8.47 -15.11
N GLY A 155 5.76 -7.37 -14.38
CA GLY A 155 5.17 -7.46 -13.06
C GLY A 155 5.18 -6.16 -12.28
N MET A 156 4.70 -6.28 -11.05
CA MET A 156 4.79 -5.23 -10.04
C MET A 156 5.24 -5.79 -8.71
N VAL A 157 5.80 -4.92 -7.91
CA VAL A 157 6.17 -5.17 -6.51
C VAL A 157 5.44 -4.16 -5.64
N LEU A 158 4.58 -4.62 -4.74
CA LEU A 158 4.04 -3.80 -3.65
C LEU A 158 4.94 -3.91 -2.43
N ILE A 159 5.32 -2.77 -1.87
CA ILE A 159 6.21 -2.64 -0.71
C ILE A 159 5.49 -1.78 0.33
N ASP A 160 5.03 -2.41 1.39
CA ASP A 160 4.17 -1.80 2.41
C ASP A 160 4.65 -2.18 3.83
N PRO A 161 5.87 -1.77 4.23
CA PRO A 161 6.37 -2.06 5.56
C PRO A 161 5.66 -1.25 6.63
N SER A 162 5.77 -1.69 7.88
CA SER A 162 5.12 -1.03 9.02
C SER A 162 5.75 0.30 9.42
N TYR A 163 7.00 0.54 9.02
CA TYR A 163 7.81 1.68 9.46
C TYR A 163 7.86 1.85 11.00
N GLU A 164 7.74 0.72 11.73
CA GLU A 164 7.91 0.73 13.18
C GLU A 164 9.32 1.16 13.58
N VAL A 165 10.31 0.71 12.81
CA VAL A 165 11.73 0.99 13.06
C VAL A 165 12.22 2.05 12.07
N ALA A 166 12.89 3.07 12.60
CA ALA A 166 13.39 4.20 11.80
C ALA A 166 14.35 3.79 10.66
N SER A 167 15.05 2.67 10.80
CA SER A 167 15.95 2.13 9.76
C SER A 167 15.21 1.58 8.54
N GLU A 168 13.92 1.25 8.65
CA GLU A 168 13.13 0.73 7.53
C GLU A 168 13.04 1.72 6.36
N TYR A 169 13.00 3.02 6.63
CA TYR A 169 12.99 4.04 5.58
C TYR A 169 14.21 3.93 4.65
N GLN A 170 15.40 3.74 5.24
CA GLN A 170 16.62 3.56 4.45
C GLN A 170 16.70 2.14 3.84
N GLN A 171 16.20 1.13 4.53
CA GLN A 171 16.15 -0.24 4.06
C GLN A 171 15.29 -0.38 2.80
N VAL A 172 14.12 0.29 2.75
CA VAL A 172 13.28 0.36 1.55
C VAL A 172 14.06 0.89 0.36
N VAL A 173 14.75 2.03 0.52
CA VAL A 173 15.54 2.64 -0.57
C VAL A 173 16.61 1.68 -1.10
N SER A 174 17.41 1.11 -0.20
CA SER A 174 18.52 0.23 -0.59
C SER A 174 18.04 -1.07 -1.24
N THR A 175 16.96 -1.64 -0.72
CA THR A 175 16.35 -2.86 -1.27
C THR A 175 15.77 -2.62 -2.65
N VAL A 176 14.96 -1.55 -2.80
CA VAL A 176 14.37 -1.21 -4.11
C VAL A 176 15.43 -0.89 -5.14
N ALA A 177 16.45 -0.10 -4.79
CA ALA A 177 17.56 0.21 -5.71
C ALA A 177 18.29 -1.05 -6.18
N THR A 178 18.48 -2.02 -5.27
CA THR A 178 19.13 -3.31 -5.60
C THR A 178 18.22 -4.20 -6.45
N ALA A 179 16.94 -4.30 -6.11
CA ALA A 179 15.96 -5.06 -6.88
C ALA A 179 15.76 -4.48 -8.29
N TYR A 180 15.72 -3.15 -8.40
CA TYR A 180 15.59 -2.46 -9.69
C TYR A 180 16.74 -2.75 -10.64
N LYS A 181 17.98 -2.87 -10.15
CA LYS A 181 19.12 -3.27 -10.97
C LYS A 181 18.94 -4.68 -11.57
N LYS A 182 18.25 -5.58 -10.88
CA LYS A 182 17.98 -6.95 -11.32
C LYS A 182 16.72 -7.04 -12.19
N TRP A 183 15.71 -6.21 -11.89
CA TRP A 183 14.39 -6.26 -12.55
C TRP A 183 13.87 -4.85 -12.85
N ASN A 184 14.55 -4.14 -13.74
CA ASN A 184 14.26 -2.75 -14.09
C ASN A 184 12.98 -2.55 -14.91
N SER A 185 12.35 -3.63 -15.39
CA SER A 185 11.07 -3.58 -16.11
C SER A 185 9.85 -3.72 -15.22
N ALA A 186 10.02 -4.04 -13.94
CA ALA A 186 8.92 -4.09 -12.97
C ALA A 186 8.44 -2.70 -12.57
N ILE A 187 7.17 -2.62 -12.18
CA ILE A 187 6.59 -1.44 -11.55
C ILE A 187 6.75 -1.62 -10.03
N TYR A 188 7.43 -0.70 -9.36
CA TYR A 188 7.56 -0.72 -7.90
C TYR A 188 6.57 0.27 -7.31
N VAL A 189 5.74 -0.19 -6.39
CA VAL A 189 4.67 0.56 -5.72
C VAL A 189 4.97 0.54 -4.24
N ILE A 190 5.43 1.66 -3.69
CA ILE A 190 5.92 1.77 -2.32
C ILE A 190 4.96 2.67 -1.54
N TRP A 191 4.36 2.13 -0.48
CA TRP A 191 3.59 2.92 0.47
C TRP A 191 4.51 3.55 1.52
N TYR A 192 4.12 4.72 2.06
CA TYR A 192 4.76 5.35 3.20
C TYR A 192 3.79 6.21 4.01
N PRO A 193 4.00 6.34 5.34
CA PRO A 193 3.19 7.18 6.20
C PRO A 193 3.68 8.63 6.18
N LEU A 194 2.75 9.58 6.31
CA LEU A 194 3.04 10.97 6.65
C LEU A 194 2.79 11.17 8.14
N ILE A 195 3.85 11.38 8.92
CA ILE A 195 3.81 11.38 10.39
C ILE A 195 4.12 12.76 10.95
N SER A 196 3.23 13.23 11.81
CA SER A 196 3.33 14.49 12.55
C SER A 196 4.36 14.43 13.68
N ASP A 197 4.86 15.60 14.11
CA ASP A 197 5.68 15.76 15.33
C ASP A 197 4.89 15.59 16.62
N ARG A 198 3.57 15.78 16.56
CA ARG A 198 2.72 15.67 17.75
C ARG A 198 2.51 14.20 18.07
N LYS A 199 2.71 13.84 19.34
CA LYS A 199 2.35 12.51 19.83
C LYS A 199 0.85 12.33 19.71
N ALA A 200 0.41 11.20 19.19
CA ALA A 200 -0.98 10.80 19.28
C ALA A 200 -1.38 10.71 20.75
N ALA A 201 -2.60 11.12 21.09
CA ALA A 201 -3.09 11.17 22.47
C ALA A 201 -3.01 9.79 23.19
N ASN A 202 -2.93 8.70 22.45
CA ASN A 202 -2.86 7.31 22.92
C ASN A 202 -1.53 6.60 22.60
N ALA A 203 -0.47 7.35 22.22
CA ALA A 203 0.81 6.73 21.89
C ALA A 203 1.45 6.12 23.14
N SER A 204 1.70 4.83 23.10
CA SER A 204 2.51 4.14 24.10
C SER A 204 3.94 4.72 24.14
N PHE A 205 4.57 4.65 25.29
CA PHE A 205 5.78 5.41 25.70
C PHE A 205 7.04 5.21 24.83
N ASP A 206 7.05 4.34 23.84
CA ASP A 206 8.27 3.90 23.13
C ASP A 206 8.53 4.55 21.75
N SER A 207 7.80 5.59 21.40
CA SER A 207 8.05 6.38 20.17
C SER A 207 9.03 7.53 20.38
N SER A 208 10.11 7.30 21.15
CA SER A 208 11.11 8.33 21.49
C SER A 208 11.99 8.78 20.31
N ILE A 209 11.91 8.09 19.17
CA ILE A 209 12.59 8.50 17.94
C ILE A 209 11.54 9.20 17.07
N SER A 210 11.68 10.50 16.89
CA SER A 210 10.84 11.25 15.94
C SER A 210 10.93 10.61 14.56
N LYS A 211 9.78 10.20 14.01
CA LYS A 211 9.66 9.68 12.65
C LYS A 211 9.38 10.80 11.64
N LYS A 212 9.21 12.02 12.11
CA LYS A 212 9.03 13.20 11.26
C LYS A 212 10.22 13.38 10.32
N GLY A 213 9.93 13.81 9.12
CA GLY A 213 10.96 14.07 8.12
C GLY A 213 11.61 12.80 7.54
N LYS A 214 11.29 11.59 8.05
CA LYS A 214 11.92 10.36 7.55
C LYS A 214 11.36 9.95 6.21
N SER A 215 10.08 10.15 5.97
CA SER A 215 9.48 9.93 4.64
C SER A 215 10.08 10.90 3.62
N GLU A 216 10.27 12.16 3.98
CA GLU A 216 10.88 13.18 3.13
C GLU A 216 12.33 12.83 2.77
N VAL A 217 13.14 12.40 3.75
CA VAL A 217 14.52 11.93 3.53
C VAL A 217 14.53 10.66 2.65
N MET A 218 13.60 9.75 2.85
CA MET A 218 13.44 8.56 2.02
C MET A 218 13.11 8.95 0.57
N ILE A 219 12.15 9.85 0.37
CA ILE A 219 11.75 10.36 -0.95
C ILE A 219 12.94 11.01 -1.65
N GLU A 220 13.68 11.90 -0.96
CA GLU A 220 14.89 12.51 -1.49
C GLU A 220 15.92 11.45 -1.90
N SER A 221 16.13 10.43 -1.06
CA SER A 221 17.04 9.32 -1.37
C SER A 221 16.61 8.54 -2.63
N PHE A 222 15.32 8.41 -2.88
CA PHE A 222 14.79 7.82 -4.11
C PHE A 222 15.08 8.70 -5.34
N THR A 223 15.01 10.03 -5.22
CA THR A 223 15.33 10.93 -6.35
C THR A 223 16.80 10.88 -6.77
N GLN A 224 17.69 10.42 -5.90
CA GLN A 224 19.11 10.23 -6.20
C GLN A 224 19.40 8.92 -6.93
N GLN A 225 18.41 8.03 -7.11
CA GLN A 225 18.60 6.77 -7.82
C GLN A 225 18.37 6.94 -9.33
N SER A 226 19.00 6.08 -10.12
CA SER A 226 18.85 6.07 -11.60
C SER A 226 17.59 5.32 -12.03
N PHE A 227 16.41 5.80 -11.62
CA PHE A 227 15.13 5.26 -12.09
C PHE A 227 14.71 5.94 -13.40
N LYS A 228 13.95 5.20 -14.21
CA LYS A 228 13.40 5.72 -15.46
C LYS A 228 12.40 6.86 -15.21
N ASN A 229 11.48 6.63 -14.29
CA ASN A 229 10.56 7.66 -13.79
C ASN A 229 10.16 7.35 -12.35
N LEU A 230 9.70 8.36 -11.63
CA LEU A 230 9.25 8.27 -10.23
C LEU A 230 8.06 9.21 -10.03
N LEU A 231 6.90 8.64 -9.77
CA LEU A 231 5.66 9.35 -9.44
C LEU A 231 5.43 9.33 -7.94
N LYS A 232 5.17 10.49 -7.33
CA LYS A 232 4.77 10.65 -5.94
C LYS A 232 3.29 10.97 -5.87
N ILE A 233 2.57 10.31 -4.98
CA ILE A 233 1.15 10.54 -4.70
C ILE A 233 1.01 10.69 -3.19
N GLU A 234 0.32 11.71 -2.71
CA GLU A 234 0.02 11.91 -1.30
C GLU A 234 -1.45 12.25 -1.08
N LEU A 235 -2.03 11.69 -0.03
CA LEU A 235 -3.35 12.00 0.49
C LEU A 235 -3.21 12.36 1.97
N CYS A 236 -3.43 13.63 2.30
CA CYS A 236 -3.43 14.15 3.66
C CYS A 236 -4.89 14.33 4.11
N VAL A 237 -5.28 13.67 5.19
CA VAL A 237 -6.63 13.79 5.75
C VAL A 237 -6.76 14.98 6.70
N THR A 238 -5.63 15.53 7.13
CA THR A 238 -5.44 16.76 7.89
C THR A 238 -4.01 17.24 7.65
N ASN A 239 -3.53 18.28 8.34
CA ASN A 239 -2.13 18.67 8.28
C ASN A 239 -1.31 18.18 9.50
N GLY A 240 0.00 18.10 9.33
CA GLY A 240 0.91 17.61 10.34
C GLY A 240 1.03 18.50 11.59
N SER A 241 0.56 19.75 11.56
CA SER A 241 0.56 20.64 12.72
C SER A 241 -0.67 20.43 13.63
N GLU A 242 -1.74 19.89 13.11
CA GLU A 242 -3.00 19.65 13.81
C GLU A 242 -3.14 18.21 14.28
N ALA A 243 -2.63 17.25 13.50
CA ALA A 243 -2.71 15.83 13.83
C ALA A 243 -1.73 15.39 14.91
N GLY A 244 -2.13 14.38 15.68
CA GLY A 244 -1.22 13.54 16.44
C GLY A 244 -1.05 12.18 15.74
N GLY A 245 0.18 11.83 15.34
CA GLY A 245 0.45 10.58 14.64
C GLY A 245 0.41 10.71 13.12
N MET A 246 -0.22 9.75 12.41
CA MET A 246 -0.29 9.73 10.95
C MET A 246 -1.39 10.68 10.45
N TYR A 247 -0.99 11.74 9.73
CA TYR A 247 -1.91 12.74 9.17
C TYR A 247 -2.24 12.50 7.68
N GLY A 248 -1.58 11.55 7.08
CA GLY A 248 -1.74 11.18 5.69
C GLY A 248 -0.88 10.00 5.31
N SER A 249 -0.93 9.64 4.07
CA SER A 249 -0.08 8.59 3.50
C SER A 249 0.27 8.90 2.05
N GLY A 250 1.35 8.30 1.58
CA GLY A 250 1.82 8.46 0.23
C GLY A 250 2.16 7.15 -0.46
N MET A 251 2.27 7.26 -1.78
CA MET A 251 2.75 6.20 -2.66
C MET A 251 3.89 6.74 -3.52
N LEU A 252 4.99 6.00 -3.63
CA LEU A 252 5.98 6.19 -4.67
C LEU A 252 5.83 5.09 -5.72
N ILE A 253 5.75 5.47 -6.99
CA ILE A 253 5.61 4.49 -8.08
C ILE A 253 6.75 4.69 -9.08
N ILE A 254 7.66 3.70 -9.13
CA ILE A 254 8.76 3.63 -10.09
C ILE A 254 8.25 2.87 -11.32
N ASN A 255 8.63 3.31 -12.52
CA ASN A 255 8.11 2.83 -13.79
C ASN A 255 6.58 2.99 -13.89
N ALA A 256 6.07 4.09 -13.37
CA ALA A 256 4.64 4.39 -13.39
C ALA A 256 4.08 4.29 -14.82
N PRO A 257 2.99 3.54 -15.03
CA PRO A 257 2.41 3.37 -16.35
C PRO A 257 1.88 4.68 -16.94
N TRP A 258 1.82 4.74 -18.26
CA TRP A 258 1.26 5.87 -19.02
C TRP A 258 -0.15 6.23 -18.52
N LYS A 259 -0.35 7.53 -18.21
CA LYS A 259 -1.60 8.13 -17.70
C LYS A 259 -2.05 7.62 -16.33
N LEU A 260 -1.18 7.01 -15.56
CA LEU A 260 -1.52 6.60 -14.20
C LEU A 260 -1.72 7.82 -13.29
N ASP A 261 -0.88 8.83 -13.46
CA ASP A 261 -0.97 10.12 -12.75
C ASP A 261 -2.33 10.81 -12.94
N GLU A 262 -2.81 10.86 -14.20
CA GLU A 262 -4.14 11.43 -14.51
C GLU A 262 -5.25 10.66 -13.79
N LYS A 263 -5.27 9.31 -13.89
CA LYS A 263 -6.29 8.46 -13.27
C LYS A 263 -6.30 8.55 -11.74
N ILE A 264 -5.11 8.58 -11.12
CA ILE A 264 -5.00 8.75 -9.66
C ILE A 264 -5.48 10.14 -9.24
N LYS A 265 -5.11 11.18 -9.99
CA LYS A 265 -5.56 12.55 -9.71
C LYS A 265 -7.08 12.66 -9.77
N GLU A 266 -7.72 12.09 -10.78
CA GLU A 266 -9.19 12.02 -10.89
C GLU A 266 -9.81 11.28 -9.70
N SER A 267 -9.21 10.17 -9.25
CA SER A 267 -9.68 9.45 -8.07
C SER A 267 -9.55 10.29 -6.79
N LEU A 268 -8.42 10.98 -6.61
CA LEU A 268 -8.19 11.79 -5.40
C LEU A 268 -9.06 13.05 -5.34
N GLN A 269 -9.50 13.58 -6.48
CA GLN A 269 -10.47 14.68 -6.52
C GLN A 269 -11.80 14.32 -5.85
N GLU A 270 -12.28 13.08 -6.02
CA GLU A 270 -13.51 12.61 -5.39
C GLU A 270 -13.27 12.05 -3.97
N LEU A 271 -12.11 11.43 -3.71
CA LEU A 271 -11.80 10.82 -2.43
C LEU A 271 -11.40 11.82 -1.35
N SER A 272 -10.56 12.81 -1.69
CA SER A 272 -9.98 13.71 -0.69
C SER A 272 -11.01 14.44 0.16
N PRO A 273 -12.11 15.00 -0.38
CA PRO A 273 -13.15 15.63 0.43
C PRO A 273 -13.83 14.67 1.42
N LEU A 274 -14.03 13.41 1.03
CA LEU A 274 -14.68 12.40 1.86
C LEU A 274 -13.75 11.85 2.95
N MET A 275 -12.43 11.81 2.67
CA MET A 275 -11.41 11.36 3.63
C MET A 275 -10.99 12.48 4.60
N ALA A 276 -11.34 13.74 4.30
CA ALA A 276 -10.96 14.89 5.10
C ALA A 276 -11.41 14.79 6.55
N GLN A 277 -10.50 15.00 7.49
CA GLN A 277 -10.80 15.13 8.92
C GLN A 277 -11.05 16.57 9.32
N ASN A 278 -10.59 17.53 8.53
CA ASN A 278 -10.82 18.98 8.66
C ASN A 278 -10.50 19.68 7.32
N ASP A 279 -10.61 21.02 7.31
CA ASP A 279 -10.42 21.86 6.12
C ASP A 279 -8.96 21.91 5.62
N SER A 280 -8.01 21.35 6.37
CA SER A 280 -6.58 21.27 5.98
C SER A 280 -6.25 20.05 5.13
N ALA A 281 -7.22 19.19 4.83
CA ALA A 281 -7.02 18.03 4.00
C ALA A 281 -6.59 18.43 2.59
N SER A 282 -5.70 17.64 2.01
CA SER A 282 -5.14 17.92 0.68
C SER A 282 -4.67 16.64 -0.01
N TYR A 283 -4.37 16.75 -1.30
CA TYR A 283 -3.69 15.68 -2.04
C TYR A 283 -2.71 16.26 -3.05
N SER A 284 -1.72 15.47 -3.43
CA SER A 284 -0.80 15.79 -4.52
C SER A 284 -0.51 14.58 -5.40
N VAL A 285 -0.18 14.84 -6.68
CA VAL A 285 0.28 13.86 -7.66
C VAL A 285 1.37 14.51 -8.49
N ASP A 286 2.62 14.16 -8.20
CA ASP A 286 3.80 14.88 -8.69
C ASP A 286 4.82 13.92 -9.29
N TRP A 287 5.35 14.24 -10.47
CA TRP A 287 6.51 13.56 -11.02
C TRP A 287 7.78 14.09 -10.36
N LEU A 288 8.48 13.23 -9.62
CA LEU A 288 9.80 13.56 -9.06
C LEU A 288 10.92 13.29 -10.06
N ILE A 289 10.77 12.25 -10.90
CA ILE A 289 11.60 11.96 -12.05
C ILE A 289 10.65 11.69 -13.21
N LYS A 290 10.86 12.39 -14.33
CA LYS A 290 10.05 12.24 -15.55
C LYS A 290 11.01 12.04 -16.74
N ASP A 291 10.71 11.03 -17.60
CA ASP A 291 11.41 10.80 -18.87
C ASP A 291 11.14 11.93 -19.88
#